data_f0a20e2fcc7f7d5542db05fff8ec9844
#
_entry.id   f0a20e2fcc7f7d5542db05fff8ec9844
#
_cell.length_a   1.000
_cell.length_b   1.000
_cell.length_c   1.000
_cell.angle_alpha   90.00
_cell.angle_beta   90.00
_cell.angle_gamma   90.00
#
_symmetry.space_group_name_H-M   'P 1'
#
loop_
_entity.id
_entity.type
_entity.pdbx_description
1 polymer ?
#
loop_
_entity_poly.entity_id
_entity_poly.type
_entity_poly.pdbx_seq_one_letter_code
_entity_poly.pdbx_strand_id
1 'polypeptide(L)'
;MSIQLNHTIVAARDAEESARWFGELFGTAEPERFGHFWQITTANGVGLDFMSVGDEAIAGQHYAFLVGEDDFDRIYDRIVERGAEHWADPMQRHPGQINRHDGGRGVYFLSNDGHYLEIITRPYGSGS
;
A
#
# COMPACT_ATOMS: atom_id res chain seq x y z
N MET A 1 -27.10 6.19 5.47
CA MET A 1 -26.08 7.20 5.12
C MET A 1 -25.03 6.55 4.24
N SER A 2 -24.60 7.27 3.21
CA SER A 2 -23.65 6.74 2.24
C SER A 2 -22.44 7.67 2.17
N ILE A 3 -21.32 7.23 2.76
CA ILE A 3 -20.05 7.96 2.69
C ILE A 3 -19.05 7.03 2.01
N GLN A 4 -18.39 7.53 0.98
CA GLN A 4 -17.40 6.77 0.24
C GLN A 4 -16.10 7.58 0.20
N LEU A 5 -14.99 6.94 0.52
CA LEU A 5 -13.70 7.56 0.33
C LEU A 5 -13.44 7.70 -1.17
N ASN A 6 -13.23 8.93 -1.65
CA ASN A 6 -13.00 9.19 -3.07
C ASN A 6 -11.51 9.19 -3.41
N HIS A 7 -10.73 9.97 -2.69
CA HIS A 7 -9.29 10.04 -2.91
C HIS A 7 -8.59 10.53 -1.65
N THR A 8 -7.29 10.30 -1.59
CA THR A 8 -6.42 10.82 -0.54
C THR A 8 -5.10 11.24 -1.15
N ILE A 9 -4.45 12.22 -0.53
CA ILE A 9 -3.13 12.68 -0.97
C ILE A 9 -2.07 11.85 -0.26
N VAL A 10 -1.13 11.32 -1.05
CA VAL A 10 0.01 10.55 -0.55
C VAL A 10 1.27 11.39 -0.78
N ALA A 11 1.88 11.86 0.31
CA ALA A 11 3.09 12.66 0.20
C ALA A 11 4.26 11.81 -0.28
N ALA A 12 5.05 12.35 -1.21
CA ALA A 12 6.15 11.64 -1.85
C ALA A 12 7.34 12.59 -2.06
N ARG A 13 8.56 12.04 -2.12
CA ARG A 13 9.72 12.84 -2.57
C ARG A 13 9.53 13.26 -4.01
N ASP A 14 9.14 12.31 -4.84
CA ASP A 14 8.84 12.51 -6.26
C ASP A 14 7.56 11.74 -6.57
N ALA A 15 6.51 12.44 -6.92
CA ALA A 15 5.18 11.86 -7.10
C ALA A 15 5.15 10.79 -8.17
N GLU A 16 5.78 11.03 -9.33
CA GLU A 16 5.80 10.06 -10.41
C GLU A 16 6.56 8.79 -10.02
N GLU A 17 7.74 8.95 -9.45
CA GLU A 17 8.56 7.83 -9.01
C GLU A 17 7.82 6.97 -7.99
N SER A 18 7.19 7.60 -7.01
CA SER A 18 6.46 6.88 -5.95
C SER A 18 5.20 6.21 -6.47
N ALA A 19 4.47 6.87 -7.36
CA ALA A 19 3.30 6.25 -7.99
C ALA A 19 3.70 5.03 -8.82
N ARG A 20 4.80 5.10 -9.58
CA ARG A 20 5.30 3.96 -10.35
C ARG A 20 5.80 2.84 -9.45
N TRP A 21 6.49 3.17 -8.37
CA TRP A 21 6.92 2.19 -7.38
C TRP A 21 5.72 1.41 -6.83
N PHE A 22 4.68 2.14 -6.45
CA PHE A 22 3.45 1.56 -5.92
C PHE A 22 2.76 0.69 -6.98
N GLY A 23 2.58 1.23 -8.18
CA GLY A 23 1.90 0.51 -9.27
C GLY A 23 2.60 -0.78 -9.67
N GLU A 24 3.91 -0.77 -9.72
CA GLU A 24 4.70 -1.95 -10.04
C GLU A 24 4.61 -3.02 -8.95
N LEU A 25 4.61 -2.58 -7.68
CA LEU A 25 4.49 -3.52 -6.56
C LEU A 25 3.10 -4.16 -6.51
N PHE A 26 2.06 -3.35 -6.64
CA PHE A 26 0.67 -3.81 -6.51
C PHE A 26 0.12 -4.37 -7.83
N GLY A 27 0.80 -4.15 -8.94
CA GLY A 27 0.33 -4.63 -10.25
C GLY A 27 -0.87 -3.83 -10.76
N THR A 28 -0.94 -2.54 -10.47
CA THR A 28 -2.00 -1.67 -10.96
C THR A 28 -1.73 -1.21 -12.39
N ALA A 29 -2.71 -0.53 -12.99
CA ALA A 29 -2.50 0.16 -14.24
C ALA A 29 -1.45 1.26 -14.06
N GLU A 30 -0.87 1.73 -15.18
CA GLU A 30 0.06 2.85 -15.17
C GLU A 30 -0.53 4.05 -14.44
N PRO A 31 0.27 4.76 -13.61
CA PRO A 31 -0.24 5.96 -12.97
C PRO A 31 -0.54 7.05 -14.00
N GLU A 32 -1.56 7.83 -13.73
CA GLU A 32 -1.98 8.91 -14.60
C GLU A 32 -1.63 10.24 -13.96
N ARG A 33 -1.15 11.19 -14.79
CA ARG A 33 -0.90 12.53 -14.33
C ARG A 33 -2.22 13.29 -14.20
N PHE A 34 -2.43 13.89 -13.03
CA PHE A 34 -3.65 14.63 -12.74
C PHE A 34 -3.27 15.97 -12.08
N GLY A 35 -3.08 16.99 -12.89
CA GLY A 35 -2.56 18.28 -12.41
C GLY A 35 -1.17 18.15 -11.82
N HIS A 36 -1.05 18.47 -10.54
CA HIS A 36 0.21 18.33 -9.81
C HIS A 36 0.43 16.94 -9.23
N PHE A 37 -0.55 16.04 -9.43
CA PHE A 37 -0.54 14.72 -8.84
C PHE A 37 -0.25 13.65 -9.88
N TRP A 38 0.28 12.52 -9.40
CA TRP A 38 0.27 11.27 -10.12
C TRP A 38 -0.65 10.33 -9.39
N GLN A 39 -1.67 9.83 -10.07
CA GLN A 39 -2.75 9.08 -9.45
C GLN A 39 -2.70 7.59 -9.79
N ILE A 40 -2.87 6.78 -8.76
CA ILE A 40 -3.20 5.36 -8.87
C ILE A 40 -4.64 5.21 -8.37
N THR A 41 -5.47 4.49 -9.11
CA THR A 41 -6.84 4.19 -8.69
C THR A 41 -6.91 2.74 -8.21
N THR A 42 -7.43 2.54 -7.01
CA THR A 42 -7.62 1.18 -6.48
C THR A 42 -8.81 0.49 -7.14
N ALA A 43 -8.93 -0.83 -6.93
CA ALA A 43 -9.99 -1.63 -7.56
C ALA A 43 -11.39 -1.16 -7.17
N ASN A 44 -11.55 -0.58 -5.99
CA ASN A 44 -12.83 -0.02 -5.53
C ASN A 44 -12.99 1.47 -5.83
N GLY A 45 -12.16 2.01 -6.72
CA GLY A 45 -12.34 3.36 -7.23
C GLY A 45 -11.77 4.48 -6.37
N VAL A 46 -10.93 4.19 -5.40
CA VAL A 46 -10.31 5.21 -4.56
C VAL A 46 -9.03 5.72 -5.22
N GLY A 47 -8.90 7.04 -5.36
CA GLY A 47 -7.70 7.66 -5.90
C GLY A 47 -6.62 7.82 -4.85
N LEU A 48 -5.41 7.37 -5.16
CA LEU A 48 -4.21 7.68 -4.40
C LEU A 48 -3.46 8.73 -5.19
N ASP A 49 -3.51 9.98 -4.71
CA ASP A 49 -2.95 11.13 -5.40
C ASP A 49 -1.57 11.43 -4.83
N PHE A 50 -0.55 10.94 -5.49
CA PHE A 50 0.84 11.15 -5.06
C PHE A 50 1.24 12.59 -5.35
N MET A 51 1.72 13.28 -4.31
CA MET A 51 2.09 14.69 -4.38
C MET A 51 3.56 14.85 -3.98
N SER A 52 4.34 15.51 -4.84
CA SER A 52 5.75 15.77 -4.54
C SER A 52 5.87 16.84 -3.46
N VAL A 53 6.62 16.54 -2.41
CA VAL A 53 6.93 17.50 -1.33
C VAL A 53 8.42 17.87 -1.30
N GLY A 54 9.21 17.31 -2.22
CA GLY A 54 10.64 17.61 -2.33
C GLY A 54 11.40 17.24 -1.06
N ASP A 55 12.08 18.21 -0.47
CA ASP A 55 12.91 18.00 0.73
C ASP A 55 12.13 18.14 2.04
N GLU A 56 10.84 18.47 1.97
CA GLU A 56 10.04 18.58 3.18
C GLU A 56 9.92 17.22 3.87
N ALA A 57 9.79 17.24 5.19
CA ALA A 57 9.59 16.00 5.95
C ALA A 57 8.26 15.36 5.59
N ILE A 58 8.28 14.04 5.39
CA ILE A 58 7.08 13.26 5.13
C ILE A 58 6.64 12.63 6.44
N ALA A 59 5.43 12.96 6.89
CA ALA A 59 4.81 12.26 8.01
C ALA A 59 4.29 10.94 7.47
N GLY A 60 4.87 9.83 7.94
CA GLY A 60 4.43 8.50 7.51
C GLY A 60 2.99 8.24 7.88
N GLN A 61 2.21 7.78 6.90
CA GLN A 61 0.82 7.39 7.09
C GLN A 61 0.69 5.88 6.97
N HIS A 62 -0.38 5.33 7.51
CA HIS A 62 -0.67 3.92 7.39
C HIS A 62 -1.79 3.70 6.38
N TYR A 63 -1.54 2.88 5.37
CA TYR A 63 -2.52 2.51 4.35
C TYR A 63 -2.63 0.99 4.32
N ALA A 64 -3.85 0.49 4.48
CA ALA A 64 -4.13 -0.94 4.43
C ALA A 64 -5.00 -1.24 3.20
N PHE A 65 -4.65 -2.27 2.47
CA PHE A 65 -5.32 -2.66 1.23
C PHE A 65 -5.88 -4.07 1.36
N LEU A 66 -7.16 -4.21 1.03
CA LEU A 66 -7.79 -5.52 0.94
C LEU A 66 -7.51 -6.08 -0.45
N VAL A 67 -6.90 -7.26 -0.51
CA VAL A 67 -6.51 -7.89 -1.76
C VAL A 67 -7.02 -9.34 -1.80
N GLY A 68 -7.17 -9.89 -3.00
CA GLY A 68 -7.48 -11.30 -3.15
C GLY A 68 -6.29 -12.18 -2.78
N GLU A 69 -6.52 -13.47 -2.55
CA GLU A 69 -5.45 -14.39 -2.17
C GLU A 69 -4.36 -14.49 -3.25
N ASP A 70 -4.77 -14.54 -4.53
CA ASP A 70 -3.80 -14.60 -5.62
C ASP A 70 -2.99 -13.31 -5.74
N ASP A 71 -3.63 -12.17 -5.52
CA ASP A 71 -2.94 -10.88 -5.52
C ASP A 71 -1.97 -10.78 -4.35
N PHE A 72 -2.36 -11.29 -3.18
CA PHE A 72 -1.46 -11.35 -2.04
C PHE A 72 -0.17 -12.08 -2.40
N ASP A 73 -0.28 -13.24 -3.03
CA ASP A 73 0.88 -14.03 -3.43
C ASP A 73 1.78 -13.25 -4.39
N ARG A 74 1.21 -12.58 -5.38
CA ARG A 74 1.98 -11.80 -6.35
C ARG A 74 2.70 -10.61 -5.69
N ILE A 75 1.98 -9.90 -4.84
CA ILE A 75 2.55 -8.74 -4.12
C ILE A 75 3.64 -9.20 -3.16
N TYR A 76 3.37 -10.24 -2.41
CA TYR A 76 4.33 -10.79 -1.45
C TYR A 76 5.60 -11.26 -2.16
N ASP A 77 5.48 -11.94 -3.30
CA ASP A 77 6.63 -12.37 -4.09
C ASP A 77 7.48 -11.17 -4.52
N ARG A 78 6.86 -10.07 -4.91
CA ARG A 78 7.59 -8.84 -5.27
C ARG A 78 8.29 -8.20 -4.08
N ILE A 79 7.64 -8.19 -2.91
CA ILE A 79 8.27 -7.70 -1.67
C ILE A 79 9.54 -8.50 -1.39
N VAL A 80 9.47 -9.82 -1.46
CA VAL A 80 10.61 -10.71 -1.22
C VAL A 80 11.70 -10.52 -2.28
N GLU A 81 11.33 -10.47 -3.56
CA GLU A 81 12.27 -10.27 -4.66
C GLU A 81 13.05 -8.97 -4.54
N ARG A 82 12.41 -7.93 -4.03
CA ARG A 82 13.05 -6.62 -3.81
C ARG A 82 13.95 -6.61 -2.58
N GLY A 83 13.95 -7.66 -1.78
CA GLY A 83 14.65 -7.69 -0.51
C GLY A 83 14.09 -6.69 0.49
N ALA A 84 12.82 -6.30 0.34
CA ALA A 84 12.20 -5.33 1.22
C ALA A 84 11.88 -5.96 2.58
N GLU A 85 12.16 -5.21 3.64
CA GLU A 85 11.78 -5.64 4.97
C GLU A 85 10.26 -5.69 5.10
N HIS A 86 9.78 -6.70 5.80
CA HIS A 86 8.35 -6.86 6.05
C HIS A 86 8.15 -7.61 7.37
N TRP A 87 6.95 -7.45 7.93
CA TRP A 87 6.65 -7.95 9.28
C TRP A 87 5.22 -8.48 9.33
N ALA A 88 5.01 -9.46 10.22
CA ALA A 88 3.67 -9.96 10.49
C ALA A 88 2.84 -8.98 11.33
N ASP A 89 3.51 -8.05 12.03
CA ASP A 89 2.87 -7.17 13.01
C ASP A 89 3.30 -5.72 12.81
N PRO A 90 2.43 -4.75 13.23
CA PRO A 90 2.74 -3.34 13.03
C PRO A 90 3.89 -2.83 13.90
N MET A 91 4.23 -3.54 14.98
CA MET A 91 5.31 -3.14 15.89
C MET A 91 6.66 -3.72 15.48
N GLN A 92 6.73 -4.40 14.32
CA GLN A 92 7.96 -4.94 13.74
C GLN A 92 8.65 -5.98 14.63
N ARG A 93 7.87 -6.73 15.38
CA ARG A 93 8.39 -7.77 16.27
C ARG A 93 8.61 -9.10 15.59
N HIS A 94 7.98 -9.31 14.43
CA HIS A 94 8.05 -10.58 13.70
C HIS A 94 8.52 -10.34 12.26
N PRO A 95 9.82 -10.02 12.08
CA PRO A 95 10.34 -9.72 10.74
C PRO A 95 10.36 -10.96 9.86
N GLY A 96 10.14 -10.75 8.57
CA GLY A 96 10.17 -11.81 7.57
C GLY A 96 8.99 -12.76 7.63
N GLN A 97 7.94 -12.40 8.36
CA GLN A 97 6.78 -13.27 8.56
C GLN A 97 5.49 -12.59 8.11
N ILE A 98 4.47 -13.39 7.91
CA ILE A 98 3.10 -12.91 7.65
C ILE A 98 2.20 -13.33 8.82
N ASN A 99 1.05 -12.68 8.95
CA ASN A 99 0.04 -13.09 9.93
C ASN A 99 -1.13 -13.80 9.21
N ARG A 100 -2.00 -14.42 10.01
CA ARG A 100 -3.15 -15.16 9.51
C ARG A 100 -4.41 -14.75 10.25
N HIS A 101 -4.58 -13.46 10.47
CA HIS A 101 -5.75 -12.95 11.20
C HIS A 101 -7.02 -13.18 10.40
N ASP A 102 -8.11 -13.42 11.13
CA ASP A 102 -9.46 -13.55 10.58
C ASP A 102 -9.60 -14.67 9.53
N GLY A 103 -8.71 -15.66 9.57
CA GLY A 103 -8.72 -16.76 8.60
C GLY A 103 -8.12 -16.39 7.25
N GLY A 104 -7.51 -15.21 7.17
CA GLY A 104 -6.83 -14.75 5.96
C GLY A 104 -5.32 -14.64 6.15
N ARG A 105 -4.71 -13.72 5.41
CA ARG A 105 -3.28 -13.43 5.51
C ARG A 105 -3.07 -11.92 5.52
N GLY A 106 -1.99 -11.49 6.17
CA GLY A 106 -1.62 -10.09 6.20
C GLY A 106 -0.12 -9.90 6.34
N VAL A 107 0.39 -8.76 5.86
CA VAL A 107 1.79 -8.40 6.02
C VAL A 107 1.94 -6.87 5.97
N TYR A 108 2.90 -6.36 6.75
CA TYR A 108 3.25 -4.95 6.84
C TYR A 108 4.61 -4.71 6.18
N PHE A 109 4.74 -3.60 5.48
CA PHE A 109 6.00 -3.19 4.85
C PHE A 109 6.01 -1.68 4.65
N LEU A 110 7.16 -1.12 4.30
CA LEU A 110 7.30 0.33 4.09
C LEU A 110 7.32 0.66 2.60
N SER A 111 6.71 1.79 2.25
CA SER A 111 6.87 2.35 0.91
C SER A 111 8.24 3.00 0.77
N ASN A 112 8.60 3.38 -0.46
CA ASN A 112 9.84 4.09 -0.73
C ASN A 112 9.92 5.47 -0.04
N ASP A 113 8.78 6.02 0.38
CA ASP A 113 8.71 7.28 1.11
C ASP A 113 8.51 7.11 2.62
N GLY A 114 8.51 5.88 3.10
CA GLY A 114 8.36 5.58 4.52
C GLY A 114 6.92 5.51 5.02
N HIS A 115 5.94 5.44 4.13
CA HIS A 115 4.56 5.15 4.54
C HIS A 115 4.46 3.68 4.94
N TYR A 116 3.67 3.42 5.96
CA TYR A 116 3.48 2.06 6.46
C TYR A 116 2.32 1.41 5.72
N LEU A 117 2.64 0.42 4.91
CA LEU A 117 1.67 -0.27 4.06
C LEU A 117 1.34 -1.63 4.63
N GLU A 118 0.12 -2.05 4.39
CA GLU A 118 -0.36 -3.35 4.81
C GLU A 118 -1.25 -3.92 3.71
N ILE A 119 -1.10 -5.21 3.42
CA ILE A 119 -2.06 -5.94 2.60
C ILE A 119 -2.71 -7.02 3.45
N ILE A 120 -4.02 -7.17 3.30
CA ILE A 120 -4.81 -8.18 4.02
C ILE A 120 -5.75 -8.86 3.04
N THR A 121 -6.01 -10.15 3.25
CA THR A 121 -6.94 -10.88 2.39
C THR A 121 -8.34 -10.96 2.98
N ARG A 122 -8.50 -10.58 4.24
CA ARG A 122 -9.81 -10.50 4.90
C ARG A 122 -9.87 -9.25 5.77
N PRO A 123 -11.02 -8.56 5.79
CA PRO A 123 -11.18 -7.41 6.68
C PRO A 123 -11.02 -7.80 8.14
N TYR A 124 -10.49 -6.89 8.95
CA TYR A 124 -10.37 -7.12 10.39
C TYR A 124 -11.74 -7.38 11.02
N GLY A 125 -11.78 -8.40 11.88
CA GLY A 125 -13.01 -8.78 12.57
C GLY A 125 -13.99 -9.56 11.72
N SER A 126 -13.65 -9.89 10.47
CA SER A 126 -14.55 -10.57 9.54
C SER A 126 -14.51 -12.09 9.64
N GLY A 127 -13.42 -12.64 10.17
CA GLY A 127 -13.19 -14.06 10.22
C GLY A 127 -13.37 -14.62 11.63
N SER A 128 -13.39 -15.91 11.71
CA SER A 128 -13.45 -16.64 12.97
C SER A 128 -12.47 -17.79 12.93
#